data_a23151f19551162cf16c1c7430655cae
#
_entry.id   a23151f19551162cf16c1c7430655cae
#
_cell.length_a   1.000
_cell.length_b   1.000
_cell.length_c   1.000
_cell.angle_alpha   90.00
_cell.angle_beta   90.00
_cell.angle_gamma   90.00
#
_symmetry.space_group_name_H-M   'P 1'
#
loop_
_entity.id
_entity.type
_entity.pdbx_description
1 polymer ?
#
loop_
_entity_poly.entity_id
_entity_poly.type
_entity_poly.pdbx_seq_one_letter_code
_entity_poly.pdbx_strand_id
1 'polypeptide(L)'
;MRRLPIYFLIDVSESMVGDQINSIEEGISNVVQELKKDPYALETVFISIIVFAGKAKTIVPLTDIITFYPPKFSIGSGTNLGDGLGQLMFEMRKNFVPTTADRKGDWKPIVFIFSDGAPTDNPQLAINEWKNNWSGKCSMIAISLGGDESIAKLKELTQEVYAISDTNANTYKNFFKWVTSSIKTSSVSIADDGTHQMASTSGLDLQKVDLTKTEAPNAQIDPNFAVFTAKCQNTKREYLIKYKKQIQENEFSSTLGLSTLVYRLTGAYPINQEYYELSSGEQTDQKLNSENLQGFPACPCCGNQFGVAVCSCKKLLCSGDEKITTCPWCGTQGSYGYGDGTIDLNRNLG
;
A
#
# COMPACT_ATOMS: atom_id res chain seq x y z
N MET A 1 8.52 28.39 -18.27
CA MET A 1 9.38 27.51 -17.46
C MET A 1 9.02 26.06 -17.74
N ARG A 2 9.96 25.12 -17.69
CA ARG A 2 9.67 23.68 -17.90
C ARG A 2 9.17 23.08 -16.57
N ARG A 3 8.09 22.30 -16.60
CA ARG A 3 7.59 21.56 -15.43
C ARG A 3 8.39 20.27 -15.24
N LEU A 4 8.60 19.90 -13.97
CA LEU A 4 9.05 18.56 -13.55
C LEU A 4 7.86 17.83 -12.94
N PRO A 5 7.15 16.98 -13.71
CA PRO A 5 6.04 16.22 -13.17
C PRO A 5 6.53 15.07 -12.28
N ILE A 6 5.99 14.98 -11.08
CA ILE A 6 6.23 13.91 -10.10
C ILE A 6 4.91 13.19 -9.86
N TYR A 7 4.90 11.89 -10.08
CA TYR A 7 3.73 11.04 -9.81
C TYR A 7 4.03 10.09 -8.67
N PHE A 8 3.19 10.10 -7.65
CA PHE A 8 3.15 9.08 -6.62
C PHE A 8 2.01 8.12 -6.92
N LEU A 9 2.34 6.85 -7.18
CA LEU A 9 1.40 5.75 -7.33
C LEU A 9 1.49 4.89 -6.07
N ILE A 10 0.44 4.90 -5.26
CA ILE A 10 0.47 4.41 -3.89
C ILE A 10 -0.55 3.28 -3.73
N ASP A 11 -0.07 2.12 -3.33
CA ASP A 11 -0.89 1.02 -2.88
C ASP A 11 -1.58 1.42 -1.56
N VAL A 12 -2.89 1.31 -1.55
CA VAL A 12 -3.74 1.55 -0.38
C VAL A 12 -4.61 0.31 -0.10
N SER A 13 -4.09 -0.87 -0.41
CA SER A 13 -4.70 -2.15 -0.05
C SER A 13 -4.81 -2.32 1.46
N GLU A 14 -5.59 -3.28 1.90
CA GLU A 14 -5.85 -3.54 3.32
C GLU A 14 -4.57 -3.90 4.08
N SER A 15 -3.59 -4.52 3.43
CA SER A 15 -2.26 -4.82 4.00
C SER A 15 -1.49 -3.56 4.38
N MET A 16 -1.74 -2.43 3.70
CA MET A 16 -1.09 -1.14 3.97
C MET A 16 -1.65 -0.42 5.21
N VAL A 17 -2.82 -0.82 5.74
CA VAL A 17 -3.48 -0.11 6.86
C VAL A 17 -2.59 -0.01 8.09
N GLY A 18 -2.60 1.15 8.77
CA GLY A 18 -1.84 1.42 9.98
C GLY A 18 -0.52 2.14 9.72
N ASP A 19 0.57 1.67 10.32
CA ASP A 19 1.85 2.38 10.34
C ASP A 19 2.45 2.62 8.95
N GLN A 20 2.24 1.69 8.01
CA GLN A 20 2.78 1.83 6.66
C GLN A 20 2.16 3.04 5.95
N ILE A 21 0.85 3.12 5.88
CA ILE A 21 0.17 4.22 5.19
C ILE A 21 0.40 5.56 5.89
N ASN A 22 0.40 5.58 7.23
CA ASN A 22 0.70 6.77 8.02
C ASN A 22 2.12 7.28 7.73
N SER A 23 3.10 6.38 7.64
CA SER A 23 4.49 6.73 7.33
C SER A 23 4.65 7.31 5.91
N ILE A 24 3.88 6.82 4.94
CA ILE A 24 3.88 7.38 3.58
C ILE A 24 3.24 8.77 3.58
N GLU A 25 2.12 8.97 4.26
CA GLU A 25 1.47 10.28 4.38
C GLU A 25 2.40 11.34 5.00
N GLU A 26 3.03 10.99 6.13
CA GLU A 26 4.01 11.85 6.78
C GLU A 26 5.22 12.12 5.88
N GLY A 27 5.71 11.09 5.21
CA GLY A 27 6.84 11.18 4.29
C GLY A 27 6.56 12.13 3.13
N ILE A 28 5.43 12.00 2.46
CA ILE A 28 5.02 12.91 1.37
C ILE A 28 4.84 14.33 1.90
N SER A 29 4.25 14.50 3.09
CA SER A 29 4.12 15.82 3.71
C SER A 29 5.48 16.48 3.93
N ASN A 30 6.45 15.73 4.44
CA ASN A 30 7.81 16.23 4.65
C ASN A 30 8.52 16.56 3.33
N VAL A 31 8.37 15.73 2.28
CA VAL A 31 8.90 16.01 0.93
C VAL A 31 8.37 17.35 0.43
N VAL A 32 7.05 17.55 0.50
CA VAL A 32 6.40 18.78 0.04
C VAL A 32 6.89 20.00 0.83
N GLN A 33 7.00 19.91 2.15
CA GLN A 33 7.50 20.99 2.98
C GLN A 33 8.94 21.38 2.64
N GLU A 34 9.80 20.40 2.41
CA GLU A 34 11.21 20.63 2.05
C GLU A 34 11.36 21.15 0.62
N LEU A 35 10.54 20.68 -0.33
CA LEU A 35 10.55 21.21 -1.71
C LEU A 35 10.04 22.65 -1.76
N LYS A 36 9.07 23.03 -0.93
CA LYS A 36 8.58 24.41 -0.83
C LYS A 36 9.61 25.40 -0.30
N LYS A 37 10.70 24.95 0.31
CA LYS A 37 11.82 25.78 0.74
C LYS A 37 12.89 25.95 -0.35
N ASP A 38 12.82 25.19 -1.43
CA ASP A 38 13.79 25.22 -2.51
C ASP A 38 13.28 26.07 -3.68
N PRO A 39 13.95 27.18 -4.05
CA PRO A 39 13.49 28.09 -5.09
C PRO A 39 13.30 27.40 -6.46
N TYR A 40 14.19 26.46 -6.84
CA TYR A 40 14.09 25.77 -8.13
C TYR A 40 12.93 24.79 -8.14
N ALA A 41 12.72 24.06 -7.04
CA ALA A 41 11.59 23.15 -6.91
C ALA A 41 10.25 23.92 -6.92
N LEU A 42 10.16 25.09 -6.27
CA LEU A 42 8.98 25.95 -6.28
C LEU A 42 8.57 26.37 -7.70
N GLU A 43 9.53 26.57 -8.58
CA GLU A 43 9.27 27.04 -9.94
C GLU A 43 8.97 25.91 -10.93
N THR A 44 9.36 24.68 -10.60
CA THR A 44 9.38 23.59 -11.58
C THR A 44 8.56 22.38 -11.20
N VAL A 45 8.44 22.05 -9.90
CA VAL A 45 7.85 20.80 -9.45
C VAL A 45 6.32 20.85 -9.46
N PHE A 46 5.74 19.84 -10.11
CA PHE A 46 4.31 19.54 -10.10
C PHE A 46 4.11 18.13 -9.57
N ILE A 47 3.15 17.93 -8.68
CA ILE A 47 2.91 16.65 -8.00
C ILE A 47 1.51 16.14 -8.32
N SER A 48 1.40 14.85 -8.60
CA SER A 48 0.15 14.12 -8.69
C SER A 48 0.18 12.93 -7.73
N ILE A 49 -0.95 12.62 -7.11
CA ILE A 49 -1.11 11.44 -6.28
C ILE A 49 -2.23 10.57 -6.83
N ILE A 50 -1.87 9.33 -7.11
CA ILE A 50 -2.74 8.28 -7.58
C ILE A 50 -2.70 7.17 -6.54
N VAL A 51 -3.83 6.70 -6.08
CA VAL A 51 -3.95 5.55 -5.18
C VAL A 51 -4.57 4.38 -5.91
N PHE A 52 -4.20 3.17 -5.52
CA PHE A 52 -4.82 1.95 -6.02
C PHE A 52 -4.98 0.91 -4.90
N ALA A 53 -6.08 0.20 -4.98
CA ALA A 53 -6.43 -0.98 -4.21
C ALA A 53 -7.16 -1.93 -5.17
N GLY A 54 -8.39 -2.35 -4.93
CA GLY A 54 -9.21 -3.05 -5.92
C GLY A 54 -9.60 -2.19 -7.13
N LYS A 55 -9.50 -0.86 -7.00
CA LYS A 55 -9.64 0.14 -8.07
C LYS A 55 -8.62 1.25 -7.89
N ALA A 56 -8.31 1.95 -8.97
CA ALA A 56 -7.41 3.09 -8.92
C ALA A 56 -8.15 4.42 -9.05
N LYS A 57 -7.62 5.45 -8.38
CA LYS A 57 -8.19 6.81 -8.37
C LYS A 57 -7.08 7.86 -8.30
N THR A 58 -7.17 8.89 -9.11
CA THR A 58 -6.37 10.10 -8.93
C THR A 58 -7.01 10.95 -7.84
N ILE A 59 -6.35 11.05 -6.69
CA ILE A 59 -6.84 11.86 -5.55
C ILE A 59 -6.33 13.29 -5.60
N VAL A 60 -5.13 13.50 -6.18
CA VAL A 60 -4.62 14.83 -6.49
C VAL A 60 -4.14 14.83 -7.95
N PRO A 61 -4.80 15.59 -8.85
CA PRO A 61 -4.32 15.76 -10.22
C PRO A 61 -2.98 16.49 -10.23
N LEU A 62 -2.27 16.48 -11.37
CA LEU A 62 -0.97 17.14 -11.48
C LEU A 62 -1.08 18.62 -11.12
N THR A 63 -0.58 18.98 -9.94
CA THR A 63 -0.77 20.28 -9.29
C THR A 63 0.58 20.91 -8.98
N ASP A 64 0.69 22.22 -9.16
CA ASP A 64 1.85 23.02 -8.77
C ASP A 64 2.18 22.84 -7.28
N ILE A 65 3.46 22.67 -6.95
CA ILE A 65 3.92 22.44 -5.57
C ILE A 65 3.46 23.55 -4.60
N ILE A 66 3.33 24.78 -5.06
CA ILE A 66 2.92 25.94 -4.23
C ILE A 66 1.52 25.71 -3.66
N THR A 67 0.60 25.26 -4.51
CA THR A 67 -0.81 25.02 -4.17
C THR A 67 -1.10 23.61 -3.71
N PHE A 68 -0.12 22.71 -3.75
CA PHE A 68 -0.28 21.33 -3.36
C PHE A 68 -0.43 21.18 -1.85
N TYR A 69 -1.44 20.39 -1.43
CA TYR A 69 -1.65 19.95 -0.05
C TYR A 69 -1.67 18.41 -0.02
N PRO A 70 -0.83 17.77 0.85
CA PRO A 70 -0.84 16.33 1.01
C PRO A 70 -2.20 15.84 1.49
N PRO A 71 -2.85 14.91 0.78
CA PRO A 71 -4.12 14.33 1.20
C PRO A 71 -3.90 13.26 2.28
N LYS A 72 -5.00 12.83 2.92
CA LYS A 72 -5.09 11.57 3.64
C LYS A 72 -5.51 10.46 2.68
N PHE A 73 -5.04 9.23 2.96
CA PHE A 73 -5.34 8.08 2.12
C PHE A 73 -6.43 7.21 2.75
N SER A 74 -7.40 6.81 1.93
CA SER A 74 -8.39 5.82 2.31
C SER A 74 -7.96 4.46 1.79
N ILE A 75 -8.18 3.43 2.59
CA ILE A 75 -7.86 2.04 2.27
C ILE A 75 -8.95 1.43 1.40
N GLY A 76 -8.61 0.45 0.58
CA GLY A 76 -9.55 -0.37 -0.19
C GLY A 76 -9.16 -1.85 -0.19
N SER A 77 -10.08 -2.73 -0.55
CA SER A 77 -9.81 -4.17 -0.66
C SER A 77 -9.26 -4.53 -2.03
N GLY A 78 -8.21 -5.35 -2.04
CA GLY A 78 -7.50 -5.80 -3.24
C GLY A 78 -6.29 -4.93 -3.59
N THR A 79 -5.44 -5.45 -4.50
CA THR A 79 -4.18 -4.82 -4.96
C THR A 79 -4.12 -4.91 -6.49
N ASN A 80 -4.97 -4.14 -7.19
CA ASN A 80 -5.05 -4.16 -8.66
C ASN A 80 -3.99 -3.24 -9.27
N LEU A 81 -2.78 -3.78 -9.43
CA LEU A 81 -1.64 -3.06 -10.02
C LEU A 81 -1.92 -2.64 -11.46
N GLY A 82 -2.67 -3.46 -12.22
CA GLY A 82 -3.06 -3.14 -13.59
C GLY A 82 -3.91 -1.88 -13.69
N ASP A 83 -4.89 -1.74 -12.80
CA ASP A 83 -5.72 -0.53 -12.68
C ASP A 83 -4.87 0.68 -12.27
N GLY A 84 -3.95 0.50 -11.30
CA GLY A 84 -3.03 1.54 -10.85
C GLY A 84 -2.17 2.07 -11.99
N LEU A 85 -1.55 1.19 -12.77
CA LEU A 85 -0.74 1.55 -13.95
C LEU A 85 -1.60 2.19 -15.05
N GLY A 86 -2.81 1.68 -15.27
CA GLY A 86 -3.76 2.25 -16.23
C GLY A 86 -4.11 3.71 -15.89
N GLN A 87 -4.42 3.97 -14.63
CA GLN A 87 -4.75 5.32 -14.14
C GLN A 87 -3.52 6.24 -14.20
N LEU A 88 -2.33 5.76 -13.86
CA LEU A 88 -1.09 6.51 -14.00
C LEU A 88 -0.85 6.91 -15.47
N MET A 89 -0.92 5.95 -16.39
CA MET A 89 -0.73 6.22 -17.81
C MET A 89 -1.79 7.16 -18.38
N PHE A 90 -3.04 7.08 -17.89
CA PHE A 90 -4.10 8.02 -18.25
C PHE A 90 -3.77 9.45 -17.81
N GLU A 91 -3.37 9.64 -16.55
CA GLU A 91 -2.99 10.96 -16.03
C GLU A 91 -1.75 11.53 -16.74
N MET A 92 -0.77 10.69 -17.04
CA MET A 92 0.41 11.11 -17.79
C MET A 92 0.04 11.54 -19.21
N ARG A 93 -0.81 10.80 -19.92
CA ARG A 93 -1.30 11.18 -21.27
C ARG A 93 -2.03 12.51 -21.27
N LYS A 94 -2.86 12.75 -20.26
CA LYS A 94 -3.66 13.95 -20.11
C LYS A 94 -2.82 15.19 -19.84
N ASN A 95 -1.75 15.05 -19.07
CA ASN A 95 -1.03 16.20 -18.48
C ASN A 95 0.35 16.46 -19.12
N PHE A 96 0.95 15.46 -19.78
CA PHE A 96 2.29 15.57 -20.33
C PHE A 96 2.33 16.54 -21.51
N VAL A 97 3.22 17.51 -21.44
CA VAL A 97 3.48 18.47 -22.53
C VAL A 97 4.77 18.05 -23.27
N PRO A 98 4.68 17.54 -24.50
CA PRO A 98 5.86 17.17 -25.27
C PRO A 98 6.64 18.40 -25.71
N THR A 99 7.95 18.22 -25.93
CA THR A 99 8.78 19.23 -26.59
C THR A 99 8.44 19.26 -28.09
N THR A 100 8.23 20.46 -28.61
CA THR A 100 8.03 20.73 -30.04
C THR A 100 9.17 21.61 -30.57
N ALA A 101 9.19 21.87 -31.88
CA ALA A 101 10.20 22.75 -32.48
C ALA A 101 10.21 24.16 -31.88
N ASP A 102 9.00 24.66 -31.50
CA ASP A 102 8.81 26.03 -31.02
C ASP A 102 8.77 26.17 -29.49
N ARG A 103 8.64 25.05 -28.76
CA ARG A 103 8.45 25.06 -27.31
C ARG A 103 9.11 23.86 -26.64
N LYS A 104 9.91 24.15 -25.61
CA LYS A 104 10.39 23.11 -24.68
C LYS A 104 9.22 22.63 -23.83
N GLY A 105 8.91 21.32 -23.91
CA GLY A 105 7.90 20.65 -23.12
C GLY A 105 8.33 20.39 -21.67
N ASP A 106 7.59 19.52 -21.00
CA ASP A 106 7.92 19.08 -19.64
C ASP A 106 9.27 18.35 -19.60
N TRP A 107 9.89 18.35 -18.46
CA TRP A 107 10.99 17.44 -18.19
C TRP A 107 10.48 16.00 -18.11
N LYS A 108 11.38 15.05 -18.23
CA LYS A 108 11.06 13.62 -18.07
C LYS A 108 10.38 13.41 -16.73
N PRO A 109 9.15 12.88 -16.66
CA PRO A 109 8.47 12.67 -15.39
C PRO A 109 9.21 11.68 -14.49
N ILE A 110 9.08 11.86 -13.17
CA ILE A 110 9.53 10.90 -12.17
C ILE A 110 8.29 10.22 -11.58
N VAL A 111 8.30 8.90 -11.51
CA VAL A 111 7.23 8.10 -10.92
C VAL A 111 7.78 7.33 -9.73
N PHE A 112 7.17 7.52 -8.57
CA PHE A 112 7.41 6.69 -7.38
C PHE A 112 6.21 5.76 -7.19
N ILE A 113 6.45 4.45 -7.21
CA ILE A 113 5.43 3.45 -6.91
C ILE A 113 5.73 2.78 -5.57
N PHE A 114 4.73 2.70 -4.70
CA PHE A 114 4.79 2.06 -3.39
C PHE A 114 3.81 0.91 -3.35
N SER A 115 4.27 -0.29 -2.98
CA SER A 115 3.40 -1.45 -2.77
C SER A 115 4.03 -2.42 -1.78
N ASP A 116 3.22 -3.09 -0.96
CA ASP A 116 3.67 -4.09 0.01
C ASP A 116 3.27 -5.52 -0.38
N GLY A 117 2.35 -5.69 -1.34
CA GLY A 117 1.76 -6.97 -1.69
C GLY A 117 2.00 -7.45 -3.12
N ALA A 118 1.62 -8.70 -3.35
CA ALA A 118 1.46 -9.23 -4.69
C ALA A 118 0.15 -8.70 -5.31
N PRO A 119 0.14 -8.39 -6.61
CA PRO A 119 -1.10 -8.00 -7.28
C PRO A 119 -2.18 -9.08 -7.18
N THR A 120 -3.40 -8.67 -6.90
CA THR A 120 -4.59 -9.55 -6.88
C THR A 120 -5.25 -9.68 -8.26
N ASP A 121 -4.87 -8.79 -9.20
CA ASP A 121 -5.27 -8.84 -10.61
C ASP A 121 -4.19 -9.49 -11.49
N ASN A 122 -4.45 -9.54 -12.80
CA ASN A 122 -3.44 -9.87 -13.80
C ASN A 122 -2.94 -8.58 -14.49
N PRO A 123 -1.87 -7.94 -14.00
CA PRO A 123 -1.42 -6.65 -14.50
C PRO A 123 -0.65 -6.72 -15.84
N GLN A 124 -0.53 -7.90 -16.47
CA GLN A 124 0.39 -8.11 -17.59
C GLN A 124 0.13 -7.20 -18.79
N LEU A 125 -1.14 -6.91 -19.10
CA LEU A 125 -1.49 -6.01 -20.19
C LEU A 125 -1.01 -4.57 -19.90
N ALA A 126 -1.24 -4.09 -18.68
CA ALA A 126 -0.80 -2.75 -18.27
C ALA A 126 0.74 -2.65 -18.18
N ILE A 127 1.40 -3.70 -17.70
CA ILE A 127 2.88 -3.79 -17.69
C ILE A 127 3.44 -3.72 -19.11
N ASN A 128 2.86 -4.46 -20.05
CA ASN A 128 3.30 -4.43 -21.45
C ASN A 128 3.07 -3.05 -22.09
N GLU A 129 1.93 -2.42 -21.83
CA GLU A 129 1.66 -1.05 -22.28
C GLU A 129 2.65 -0.05 -21.68
N TRP A 130 2.96 -0.17 -20.39
CA TRP A 130 3.98 0.62 -19.71
C TRP A 130 5.35 0.47 -20.40
N LYS A 131 5.82 -0.76 -20.58
CA LYS A 131 7.12 -1.05 -21.21
C LYS A 131 7.23 -0.47 -22.62
N ASN A 132 6.19 -0.61 -23.41
CA ASN A 132 6.20 -0.19 -24.81
C ASN A 132 6.07 1.32 -25.00
N ASN A 133 5.33 2.00 -24.13
CA ASN A 133 4.93 3.39 -24.37
C ASN A 133 5.55 4.41 -23.41
N TRP A 134 5.96 3.99 -22.20
CA TRP A 134 6.30 4.91 -21.11
C TRP A 134 7.68 4.69 -20.48
N SER A 135 8.21 3.48 -20.42
CA SER A 135 9.48 3.17 -19.73
C SER A 135 10.66 4.03 -20.17
N GLY A 136 10.71 4.43 -21.46
CA GLY A 136 11.72 5.35 -21.97
C GLY A 136 11.43 6.84 -21.74
N LYS A 137 10.17 7.20 -21.46
CA LYS A 137 9.70 8.58 -21.37
C LYS A 137 9.63 9.13 -19.95
N CYS A 138 9.77 8.28 -18.96
CA CYS A 138 9.78 8.66 -17.54
C CYS A 138 10.82 7.87 -16.76
N SER A 139 11.14 8.30 -15.55
CA SER A 139 11.99 7.57 -14.61
C SER A 139 11.10 6.99 -13.53
N MET A 140 10.95 5.65 -13.49
CA MET A 140 10.17 4.98 -12.46
C MET A 140 11.08 4.38 -11.40
N ILE A 141 10.74 4.64 -10.16
CA ILE A 141 11.38 4.12 -8.96
C ILE A 141 10.33 3.34 -8.20
N ALA A 142 10.57 2.05 -7.99
CA ALA A 142 9.66 1.17 -7.29
C ALA A 142 10.15 0.90 -5.86
N ILE A 143 9.25 1.00 -4.91
CA ILE A 143 9.50 0.82 -3.49
C ILE A 143 8.63 -0.33 -2.99
N SER A 144 9.28 -1.44 -2.66
CA SER A 144 8.64 -2.57 -2.00
C SER A 144 8.66 -2.37 -0.49
N LEU A 145 7.49 -2.42 0.11
CA LEU A 145 7.25 -2.38 1.56
C LEU A 145 6.92 -3.77 2.10
N GLY A 146 6.89 -4.77 1.21
CA GLY A 146 6.56 -6.16 1.48
C GLY A 146 7.72 -7.11 1.21
N GLY A 147 7.38 -8.38 1.02
CA GLY A 147 8.35 -9.45 0.72
C GLY A 147 8.70 -9.58 -0.77
N ASP A 148 9.32 -10.73 -1.09
CA ASP A 148 9.83 -11.05 -2.43
C ASP A 148 8.76 -11.02 -3.54
N GLU A 149 7.49 -11.27 -3.19
CA GLU A 149 6.38 -11.32 -4.13
C GLU A 149 6.03 -9.93 -4.70
N SER A 150 6.02 -8.90 -3.84
CA SER A 150 5.88 -7.51 -4.27
C SER A 150 7.03 -7.12 -5.21
N ILE A 151 8.26 -7.46 -4.82
CA ILE A 151 9.47 -7.16 -5.57
C ILE A 151 9.42 -7.74 -6.98
N ALA A 152 8.94 -8.96 -7.15
CA ALA A 152 8.97 -9.65 -8.44
C ALA A 152 8.15 -8.94 -9.51
N LYS A 153 6.96 -8.41 -9.17
CA LYS A 153 6.14 -7.65 -10.12
C LYS A 153 6.67 -6.24 -10.37
N LEU A 154 7.21 -5.59 -9.35
CA LEU A 154 7.83 -4.27 -9.50
C LEU A 154 9.07 -4.29 -10.40
N LYS A 155 9.84 -5.39 -10.39
CA LYS A 155 10.97 -5.61 -11.32
C LYS A 155 10.57 -5.64 -12.80
N GLU A 156 9.36 -6.03 -13.10
CA GLU A 156 8.86 -6.00 -14.46
C GLU A 156 8.66 -4.59 -14.99
N LEU A 157 8.52 -3.60 -14.11
CA LEU A 157 8.25 -2.19 -14.45
C LEU A 157 9.52 -1.36 -14.60
N THR A 158 10.52 -1.61 -13.74
CA THR A 158 11.74 -0.82 -13.66
C THR A 158 12.91 -1.60 -13.10
N GLN A 159 14.15 -1.16 -13.41
CA GLN A 159 15.37 -1.68 -12.79
C GLN A 159 15.71 -0.99 -11.46
N GLU A 160 15.05 0.14 -11.17
CA GLU A 160 15.21 0.89 -9.93
C GLU A 160 14.20 0.42 -8.89
N VAL A 161 14.44 -0.75 -8.31
CA VAL A 161 13.61 -1.34 -7.25
C VAL A 161 14.36 -1.33 -5.94
N TYR A 162 13.74 -0.74 -4.93
CA TYR A 162 14.26 -0.63 -3.56
C TYR A 162 13.33 -1.34 -2.59
N ALA A 163 13.90 -2.13 -1.69
CA ALA A 163 13.15 -2.77 -0.62
C ALA A 163 13.40 -2.03 0.71
N ILE A 164 12.35 -1.77 1.44
CA ILE A 164 12.38 -1.32 2.82
C ILE A 164 12.07 -2.54 3.68
N SER A 165 13.11 -3.15 4.23
CA SER A 165 13.01 -4.38 5.05
C SER A 165 12.59 -4.10 6.49
N ASP A 166 12.96 -2.94 7.01
CA ASP A 166 12.60 -2.49 8.35
C ASP A 166 11.62 -1.32 8.26
N THR A 167 10.38 -1.56 8.66
CA THR A 167 9.27 -0.59 8.61
C THR A 167 9.25 0.36 9.82
N ASN A 168 10.41 0.63 10.46
CA ASN A 168 10.46 1.61 11.52
C ASN A 168 10.40 3.05 10.97
N ALA A 169 9.95 3.98 11.80
CA ALA A 169 9.75 5.39 11.42
C ALA A 169 11.04 6.07 10.92
N ASN A 170 12.23 5.65 11.40
CA ASN A 170 13.50 6.23 10.98
C ASN A 170 13.87 5.81 9.55
N THR A 171 13.60 4.58 9.17
CA THR A 171 13.84 4.07 7.81
C THR A 171 12.98 4.82 6.80
N TYR A 172 11.68 5.00 7.06
CA TYR A 172 10.81 5.82 6.23
C TYR A 172 11.30 7.28 6.14
N LYS A 173 11.66 7.88 7.26
CA LYS A 173 12.18 9.26 7.30
C LYS A 173 13.42 9.43 6.43
N ASN A 174 14.37 8.50 6.50
CA ASN A 174 15.60 8.53 5.70
C ASN A 174 15.28 8.32 4.21
N PHE A 175 14.38 7.41 3.90
CA PHE A 175 13.92 7.20 2.54
C PHE A 175 13.29 8.47 1.94
N PHE A 176 12.37 9.13 2.64
CA PHE A 176 11.74 10.34 2.13
C PHE A 176 12.70 11.55 2.05
N LYS A 177 13.74 11.59 2.87
CA LYS A 177 14.86 12.54 2.67
C LYS A 177 15.58 12.27 1.35
N TRP A 178 15.82 11.01 1.02
CA TRP A 178 16.44 10.63 -0.25
C TRP A 178 15.52 10.99 -1.45
N VAL A 179 14.22 10.75 -1.36
CA VAL A 179 13.23 11.20 -2.36
C VAL A 179 13.33 12.70 -2.56
N THR A 180 13.33 13.48 -1.48
CA THR A 180 13.47 14.94 -1.53
C THR A 180 14.75 15.37 -2.22
N SER A 181 15.89 14.79 -1.83
CA SER A 181 17.19 15.09 -2.42
C SER A 181 17.25 14.73 -3.90
N SER A 182 16.65 13.61 -4.30
CA SER A 182 16.58 13.16 -5.68
C SER A 182 15.74 14.12 -6.54
N ILE A 183 14.61 14.60 -6.04
CA ILE A 183 13.78 15.59 -6.72
C ILE A 183 14.50 16.92 -6.84
N LYS A 184 15.14 17.41 -5.77
CA LYS A 184 15.94 18.67 -5.80
C LYS A 184 17.06 18.58 -6.81
N THR A 185 17.83 17.49 -6.80
CA THR A 185 18.90 17.28 -7.80
C THR A 185 18.34 17.30 -9.22
N SER A 186 17.23 16.61 -9.45
CA SER A 186 16.56 16.57 -10.76
C SER A 186 15.97 17.92 -11.19
N SER A 187 15.59 18.78 -10.25
CA SER A 187 15.06 20.13 -10.57
C SER A 187 16.14 21.11 -11.03
N VAL A 188 17.39 20.89 -10.62
CA VAL A 188 18.53 21.79 -10.91
C VAL A 188 19.36 21.28 -12.09
N SER A 189 19.65 19.98 -12.13
CA SER A 189 20.54 19.39 -13.13
C SER A 189 19.84 18.29 -13.91
N ILE A 190 19.42 18.64 -15.14
CA ILE A 190 19.04 17.61 -16.10
C ILE A 190 20.17 17.54 -17.11
N ALA A 191 20.76 16.34 -17.22
CA ALA A 191 21.70 16.06 -18.29
C ALA A 191 21.04 16.32 -19.65
N ASP A 192 21.82 16.68 -20.68
CA ASP A 192 21.31 17.00 -22.02
C ASP A 192 20.47 15.86 -22.65
N ASP A 193 20.67 14.62 -22.17
CA ASP A 193 19.92 13.43 -22.57
C ASP A 193 18.58 13.23 -21.84
N GLY A 194 18.23 14.12 -20.90
CA GLY A 194 16.99 14.02 -20.11
C GLY A 194 17.02 12.98 -19.01
N THR A 195 18.19 12.43 -18.66
CA THR A 195 18.33 11.51 -17.52
C THR A 195 18.35 12.25 -16.19
N HIS A 196 17.61 11.73 -15.19
CA HIS A 196 17.64 12.27 -13.83
C HIS A 196 18.80 11.67 -13.04
N GLN A 197 19.56 12.53 -12.36
CA GLN A 197 20.51 12.06 -11.36
C GLN A 197 19.79 11.87 -10.03
N MET A 198 19.62 10.61 -9.61
CA MET A 198 19.13 10.31 -8.28
C MET A 198 20.23 10.57 -7.23
N ALA A 199 19.82 10.98 -6.03
CA ALA A 199 20.73 11.12 -4.92
C ALA A 199 21.36 9.76 -4.57
N SER A 200 22.58 9.78 -4.00
CA SER A 200 23.25 8.54 -3.56
C SER A 200 22.44 7.85 -2.46
N THR A 201 22.32 6.53 -2.53
CA THR A 201 21.71 5.70 -1.50
C THR A 201 22.70 5.24 -0.43
N SER A 202 23.99 5.64 -0.52
CA SER A 202 25.02 5.24 0.44
C SER A 202 24.69 5.77 1.84
N GLY A 203 24.62 4.86 2.82
CA GLY A 203 24.29 5.17 4.21
C GLY A 203 22.79 5.18 4.54
N LEU A 204 21.95 4.76 3.61
CA LEU A 204 20.52 4.51 3.85
C LEU A 204 20.28 3.01 4.04
N ASP A 205 19.33 2.66 4.92
CA ASP A 205 18.85 1.27 5.07
C ASP A 205 17.95 0.83 3.87
N LEU A 206 18.28 1.35 2.69
CA LEU A 206 17.63 1.01 1.42
C LEU A 206 18.51 0.00 0.70
N GLN A 207 17.98 -1.19 0.52
CA GLN A 207 18.64 -2.21 -0.30
C GLN A 207 18.11 -2.13 -1.72
N LYS A 208 18.98 -1.77 -2.68
CA LYS A 208 18.67 -1.97 -4.10
C LYS A 208 18.58 -3.48 -4.33
N VAL A 209 17.45 -3.91 -4.85
CA VAL A 209 17.16 -5.33 -4.98
C VAL A 209 18.02 -5.96 -6.08
N ASP A 210 18.65 -7.10 -5.76
CA ASP A 210 19.33 -7.92 -6.76
C ASP A 210 18.29 -8.59 -7.68
N LEU A 211 18.25 -8.14 -8.93
CA LEU A 211 17.25 -8.54 -9.92
C LEU A 211 17.37 -10.02 -10.36
N THR A 212 18.42 -10.72 -9.98
CA THR A 212 18.70 -12.08 -10.49
C THR A 212 18.09 -13.20 -9.65
N LYS A 213 17.52 -12.89 -8.47
CA LYS A 213 17.25 -13.92 -7.43
C LYS A 213 15.79 -14.21 -7.09
N THR A 214 14.80 -13.69 -7.81
CA THR A 214 13.40 -13.82 -7.34
C THR A 214 12.50 -14.44 -8.38
N GLU A 215 11.91 -15.59 -8.06
CA GLU A 215 10.74 -16.17 -8.73
C GLU A 215 9.49 -15.82 -7.92
N ALA A 216 8.45 -15.29 -8.56
CA ALA A 216 7.21 -14.95 -7.89
C ALA A 216 6.15 -16.03 -8.07
N PRO A 217 5.54 -16.55 -7.01
CA PRO A 217 4.27 -17.25 -7.11
C PRO A 217 3.15 -16.27 -7.49
N ASN A 218 2.21 -16.71 -8.32
CA ASN A 218 0.95 -15.99 -8.55
C ASN A 218 0.06 -16.17 -7.29
N ALA A 219 0.11 -15.22 -6.38
CA ALA A 219 -0.74 -15.22 -5.20
C ALA A 219 -1.99 -14.36 -5.47
N GLN A 220 -3.18 -14.95 -5.33
CA GLN A 220 -4.46 -14.21 -5.38
C GLN A 220 -4.75 -13.45 -4.08
N ILE A 221 -3.93 -13.58 -3.06
CA ILE A 221 -4.09 -13.02 -1.70
C ILE A 221 -2.72 -12.71 -1.14
N ASP A 222 -2.61 -11.63 -0.36
CA ASP A 222 -1.36 -11.30 0.32
C ASP A 222 -0.93 -12.44 1.28
N PRO A 223 0.23 -13.05 1.04
CA PRO A 223 0.71 -14.15 1.87
C PRO A 223 1.28 -13.70 3.23
N ASN A 224 1.57 -12.41 3.42
CA ASN A 224 2.24 -11.87 4.60
C ASN A 224 1.27 -11.32 5.64
N PHE A 225 0.08 -10.93 5.20
CA PHE A 225 -0.95 -10.37 6.08
C PHE A 225 -2.26 -11.15 5.93
N ALA A 226 -3.00 -11.26 7.02
CA ALA A 226 -4.38 -11.71 7.03
C ALA A 226 -5.26 -10.58 7.53
N VAL A 227 -6.17 -10.11 6.69
CA VAL A 227 -7.10 -9.04 7.03
C VAL A 227 -8.53 -9.58 7.04
N PHE A 228 -9.31 -9.14 8.02
CA PHE A 228 -10.70 -9.53 8.19
C PHE A 228 -11.56 -8.29 8.39
N THR A 229 -12.79 -8.33 7.86
CA THR A 229 -13.78 -7.30 8.11
C THR A 229 -14.71 -7.71 9.27
N ALA A 230 -14.83 -6.84 10.26
CA ALA A 230 -15.77 -7.00 11.37
C ALA A 230 -16.71 -5.81 11.48
N LYS A 231 -17.83 -5.98 12.21
CA LYS A 231 -18.83 -4.92 12.42
C LYS A 231 -19.08 -4.68 13.88
N CYS A 232 -19.05 -3.40 14.27
CA CYS A 232 -19.30 -2.99 15.64
C CYS A 232 -20.78 -3.21 16.02
N GLN A 233 -21.02 -3.88 17.14
CA GLN A 233 -22.36 -4.13 17.68
C GLN A 233 -23.08 -2.84 18.02
N ASN A 234 -22.37 -1.88 18.65
CA ASN A 234 -22.98 -0.65 19.17
C ASN A 234 -23.20 0.38 18.06
N THR A 235 -22.14 0.70 17.29
CA THR A 235 -22.19 1.77 16.28
C THR A 235 -22.61 1.31 14.89
N LYS A 236 -22.72 0.00 14.65
CA LYS A 236 -22.97 -0.63 13.35
C LYS A 236 -21.93 -0.28 12.26
N ARG A 237 -20.81 0.34 12.64
CA ARG A 237 -19.71 0.67 11.74
C ARG A 237 -18.82 -0.55 11.52
N GLU A 238 -18.30 -0.67 10.33
CA GLU A 238 -17.35 -1.73 9.95
C GLU A 238 -15.92 -1.30 10.25
N TYR A 239 -15.05 -2.28 10.46
CA TYR A 239 -13.62 -2.10 10.72
C TYR A 239 -12.81 -3.29 10.25
N LEU A 240 -11.55 -3.04 9.91
CA LEU A 240 -10.58 -4.07 9.54
C LEU A 240 -9.83 -4.56 10.78
N ILE A 241 -9.49 -5.85 10.79
CA ILE A 241 -8.60 -6.47 11.77
C ILE A 241 -7.44 -7.05 10.97
N LYS A 242 -6.23 -6.54 11.24
CA LYS A 242 -5.03 -6.91 10.51
C LYS A 242 -4.12 -7.77 11.38
N TYR A 243 -3.66 -8.87 10.80
CA TYR A 243 -2.67 -9.77 11.39
C TYR A 243 -1.48 -9.89 10.45
N LYS A 244 -0.27 -9.96 11.02
CA LYS A 244 0.97 -10.20 10.28
C LYS A 244 1.45 -11.63 10.48
N LYS A 245 1.81 -12.29 9.41
CA LYS A 245 2.40 -13.63 9.40
C LYS A 245 3.72 -13.64 10.17
N GLN A 246 3.90 -14.63 11.03
CA GLN A 246 5.14 -14.89 11.74
C GLN A 246 5.44 -16.40 11.72
N ILE A 247 6.72 -16.73 11.55
CA ILE A 247 7.20 -18.08 11.70
C ILE A 247 7.66 -18.23 13.16
N GLN A 248 6.98 -19.05 13.93
CA GLN A 248 7.39 -19.38 15.29
C GLN A 248 8.36 -20.57 15.22
N GLU A 249 9.63 -20.31 15.54
CA GLU A 249 10.61 -21.36 15.80
C GLU A 249 10.39 -21.88 17.22
N ASN A 250 9.97 -23.11 17.36
CA ASN A 250 9.90 -23.79 18.65
C ASN A 250 11.29 -24.41 18.97
N GLU A 251 11.59 -24.68 20.24
CA GLU A 251 12.85 -25.32 20.66
C GLU A 251 13.12 -26.65 19.95
N PHE A 252 12.08 -27.29 19.40
CA PHE A 252 12.17 -28.51 18.60
C PHE A 252 12.32 -28.25 17.08
N SER A 253 12.17 -26.98 16.60
CA SER A 253 12.25 -26.65 15.18
C SER A 253 13.66 -26.86 14.62
N SER A 254 14.70 -26.61 15.42
CA SER A 254 16.09 -26.84 15.02
C SER A 254 16.43 -28.34 14.84
N THR A 255 15.68 -29.24 15.51
CA THR A 255 15.93 -30.68 15.49
C THR A 255 15.03 -31.45 14.51
N LEU A 256 13.80 -30.96 14.27
CA LEU A 256 12.77 -31.63 13.46
C LEU A 256 12.29 -30.87 12.24
N GLY A 257 12.75 -29.64 12.02
CA GLY A 257 12.32 -28.81 10.88
C GLY A 257 10.85 -28.38 10.92
N LEU A 258 10.20 -28.44 12.09
CA LEU A 258 8.78 -28.12 12.26
C LEU A 258 8.63 -26.65 12.70
N SER A 259 8.42 -25.76 11.76
CA SER A 259 8.02 -24.36 12.06
C SER A 259 6.50 -24.24 12.06
N THR A 260 5.94 -23.57 13.08
CA THR A 260 4.50 -23.28 13.12
C THR A 260 4.25 -21.90 12.54
N LEU A 261 3.34 -21.83 11.57
CA LEU A 261 2.92 -20.58 10.95
C LEU A 261 1.81 -19.97 11.79
N VAL A 262 2.03 -18.75 12.30
CA VAL A 262 1.05 -17.99 13.08
C VAL A 262 0.86 -16.59 12.51
N TYR A 263 -0.30 -16.01 12.77
CA TYR A 263 -0.64 -14.64 12.39
C TYR A 263 -0.86 -13.82 13.66
N ARG A 264 0.03 -12.87 13.92
CA ARG A 264 -0.04 -12.01 15.10
C ARG A 264 -0.79 -10.72 14.80
N LEU A 265 -1.71 -10.35 15.70
CA LEU A 265 -2.46 -9.11 15.62
C LEU A 265 -1.52 -7.90 15.51
N THR A 266 -1.77 -7.05 14.51
CA THR A 266 -1.12 -5.74 14.35
C THR A 266 -2.02 -4.58 14.76
N GLY A 267 -3.34 -4.71 14.56
CA GLY A 267 -4.29 -3.69 14.96
C GLY A 267 -5.70 -3.90 14.41
N ALA A 268 -6.60 -3.01 14.81
CA ALA A 268 -7.93 -2.89 14.25
C ALA A 268 -8.22 -1.43 13.86
N TYR A 269 -8.82 -1.22 12.68
CA TYR A 269 -8.93 0.08 12.03
C TYR A 269 -10.35 0.30 11.51
N PRO A 270 -11.03 1.41 11.87
CA PRO A 270 -12.35 1.71 11.32
C PRO A 270 -12.22 2.00 9.82
N ILE A 271 -13.19 1.54 9.04
CA ILE A 271 -13.30 1.86 7.62
C ILE A 271 -14.35 2.97 7.40
N ASN A 272 -14.15 3.72 6.33
CA ASN A 272 -15.02 4.80 5.90
C ASN A 272 -15.74 4.44 4.58
N GLN A 273 -16.54 5.35 4.05
CA GLN A 273 -17.27 5.13 2.80
C GLN A 273 -16.34 4.97 1.60
N GLU A 274 -15.20 5.65 1.58
CA GLU A 274 -14.23 5.60 0.48
C GLU A 274 -13.59 4.22 0.32
N TYR A 275 -13.56 3.42 1.39
CA TYR A 275 -13.13 2.02 1.33
C TYR A 275 -13.88 1.24 0.25
N TYR A 276 -15.20 1.40 0.16
CA TYR A 276 -16.02 0.70 -0.82
C TYR A 276 -15.85 1.23 -2.24
N GLU A 277 -15.50 2.51 -2.38
CA GLU A 277 -15.20 3.11 -3.68
C GLU A 277 -13.91 2.54 -4.29
N LEU A 278 -12.89 2.28 -3.44
CA LEU A 278 -11.59 1.76 -3.82
C LEU A 278 -11.54 0.23 -3.88
N SER A 279 -12.52 -0.47 -3.31
CA SER A 279 -12.56 -1.94 -3.30
C SER A 279 -13.05 -2.52 -4.62
N SER A 280 -12.51 -3.67 -5.02
CA SER A 280 -12.95 -4.39 -6.22
C SER A 280 -14.36 -4.98 -6.07
N GLY A 281 -14.79 -5.26 -4.84
CA GLY A 281 -16.02 -6.00 -4.53
C GLY A 281 -15.86 -7.51 -4.66
N GLU A 282 -14.70 -8.00 -5.05
CA GLU A 282 -14.39 -9.43 -5.09
C GLU A 282 -14.23 -9.99 -3.68
N GLN A 283 -14.66 -11.23 -3.51
CA GLN A 283 -14.51 -11.97 -2.26
C GLN A 283 -13.60 -13.18 -2.50
N THR A 284 -12.85 -13.54 -1.48
CA THR A 284 -12.03 -14.74 -1.52
C THR A 284 -12.70 -15.89 -0.76
N ASP A 285 -12.55 -17.11 -1.27
CA ASP A 285 -12.96 -18.34 -0.58
C ASP A 285 -11.86 -18.86 0.36
N GLN A 286 -10.71 -18.17 0.44
CA GLN A 286 -9.64 -18.61 1.32
C GLN A 286 -9.97 -18.34 2.78
N LYS A 287 -9.79 -19.38 3.56
CA LYS A 287 -10.08 -19.38 4.99
C LYS A 287 -8.78 -19.50 5.77
N LEU A 288 -8.79 -18.89 6.94
CA LEU A 288 -7.75 -19.06 7.94
C LEU A 288 -8.38 -19.60 9.22
N ASN A 289 -7.77 -20.64 9.77
CA ASN A 289 -8.25 -21.21 11.03
C ASN A 289 -7.88 -20.28 12.21
N SER A 290 -8.81 -20.08 13.13
CA SER A 290 -8.63 -19.19 14.29
C SER A 290 -7.48 -19.63 15.22
N GLU A 291 -7.08 -20.89 15.21
CA GLU A 291 -5.89 -21.39 15.97
C GLU A 291 -4.60 -20.71 15.53
N ASN A 292 -4.52 -20.28 14.27
CA ASN A 292 -3.34 -19.63 13.73
C ASN A 292 -3.32 -18.11 14.06
N LEU A 293 -4.38 -17.58 14.70
CA LEU A 293 -4.47 -16.16 15.06
C LEU A 293 -4.03 -15.93 16.51
N GLN A 294 -3.06 -15.03 16.69
CA GLN A 294 -2.58 -14.63 18.01
C GLN A 294 -2.98 -13.19 18.33
N GLY A 295 -3.73 -13.04 19.43
CA GLY A 295 -4.23 -11.76 19.93
C GLY A 295 -5.60 -11.39 19.36
N PHE A 296 -6.37 -10.67 20.17
CA PHE A 296 -7.68 -10.14 19.81
C PHE A 296 -7.69 -8.65 20.08
N PRO A 297 -8.17 -7.80 19.14
CA PRO A 297 -8.19 -6.37 19.33
C PRO A 297 -9.38 -5.92 20.19
N ALA A 298 -9.26 -4.75 20.79
CA ALA A 298 -10.43 -3.97 21.16
C ALA A 298 -11.16 -3.45 19.92
N CYS A 299 -12.46 -3.20 20.04
CA CYS A 299 -13.23 -2.62 18.94
C CYS A 299 -12.86 -1.16 18.71
N PRO A 300 -12.35 -0.77 17.52
CA PRO A 300 -11.91 0.60 17.28
C PRO A 300 -13.09 1.60 17.16
N CYS A 301 -14.31 1.09 17.04
CA CYS A 301 -15.51 1.92 16.88
C CYS A 301 -16.23 2.26 18.18
N CYS A 302 -16.13 1.42 19.24
CA CYS A 302 -16.79 1.64 20.52
C CYS A 302 -15.89 1.42 21.75
N GLY A 303 -14.64 0.98 21.55
CA GLY A 303 -13.68 0.73 22.64
C GLY A 303 -13.90 -0.56 23.42
N ASN A 304 -14.90 -1.39 23.05
CA ASN A 304 -15.12 -2.67 23.74
C ASN A 304 -13.88 -3.56 23.65
N GLN A 305 -13.45 -4.14 24.76
CA GLN A 305 -12.25 -4.98 24.85
C GLN A 305 -12.36 -6.27 24.01
N PHE A 306 -13.59 -6.75 23.79
CA PHE A 306 -13.86 -7.95 22.99
C PHE A 306 -14.29 -7.55 21.57
N GLY A 307 -13.34 -7.04 20.80
CA GLY A 307 -13.58 -6.58 19.43
C GLY A 307 -13.78 -7.68 18.41
N VAL A 308 -13.71 -8.98 18.80
CA VAL A 308 -13.88 -10.11 17.89
C VAL A 308 -14.77 -11.19 18.51
N ALA A 309 -15.88 -11.44 17.85
CA ALA A 309 -16.71 -12.62 18.01
C ALA A 309 -17.17 -13.12 16.64
N VAL A 310 -17.56 -14.38 16.54
CA VAL A 310 -18.02 -14.99 15.29
C VAL A 310 -19.50 -15.34 15.42
N CYS A 311 -20.32 -14.81 14.51
CA CYS A 311 -21.73 -15.17 14.44
C CYS A 311 -21.94 -16.50 13.72
N SER A 312 -23.09 -17.13 13.95
CA SER A 312 -23.54 -18.31 13.17
C SER A 312 -23.58 -18.03 11.64
N CYS A 313 -23.72 -16.77 11.23
CA CYS A 313 -23.59 -16.35 9.82
C CYS A 313 -22.14 -16.29 9.32
N LYS A 314 -21.15 -16.72 10.13
CA LYS A 314 -19.71 -16.76 9.85
C LYS A 314 -19.05 -15.40 9.65
N LYS A 315 -19.71 -14.30 10.02
CA LYS A 315 -19.14 -12.95 9.97
C LYS A 315 -18.66 -12.51 11.35
N LEU A 316 -17.61 -11.69 11.35
CA LEU A 316 -16.98 -11.14 12.56
C LEU A 316 -17.75 -9.93 13.05
N LEU A 317 -17.84 -9.81 14.38
CA LEU A 317 -18.47 -8.68 15.06
C LEU A 317 -17.78 -8.36 16.39
N CYS A 318 -17.97 -7.14 16.86
CA CYS A 318 -17.70 -6.77 18.24
C CYS A 318 -18.84 -7.33 19.11
N SER A 319 -18.52 -8.07 20.19
CA SER A 319 -19.53 -8.75 21.03
C SER A 319 -20.39 -7.78 21.85
N GLY A 320 -19.93 -6.54 22.06
CA GLY A 320 -20.58 -5.60 22.98
C GLY A 320 -20.39 -5.99 24.45
N ASP A 321 -21.07 -5.27 25.35
CA ASP A 321 -20.97 -5.47 26.81
C ASP A 321 -22.07 -6.40 27.37
N GLU A 322 -23.06 -6.73 26.54
CA GLU A 322 -24.21 -7.53 26.94
C GLU A 322 -23.98 -9.02 26.66
N LYS A 323 -24.45 -9.88 27.59
CA LYS A 323 -24.35 -11.34 27.43
C LYS A 323 -25.13 -11.87 26.22
N ILE A 324 -26.25 -11.21 25.86
CA ILE A 324 -27.06 -11.54 24.69
C ILE A 324 -26.99 -10.35 23.75
N THR A 325 -26.53 -10.59 22.55
CA THR A 325 -26.23 -9.55 21.58
C THR A 325 -26.88 -9.88 20.24
N THR A 326 -27.32 -8.87 19.50
CA THR A 326 -27.89 -9.03 18.17
C THR A 326 -26.79 -8.84 17.13
N CYS A 327 -26.59 -9.82 16.25
CA CYS A 327 -25.58 -9.73 15.20
C CYS A 327 -25.84 -8.52 14.27
N PRO A 328 -24.89 -7.60 14.10
CA PRO A 328 -25.10 -6.42 13.25
C PRO A 328 -25.16 -6.75 11.75
N TRP A 329 -24.87 -8.00 11.37
CA TRP A 329 -24.89 -8.46 9.99
C TRP A 329 -26.21 -9.15 9.60
N CYS A 330 -26.66 -10.10 10.41
CA CYS A 330 -27.82 -10.93 10.08
C CYS A 330 -29.03 -10.75 11.02
N GLY A 331 -28.90 -9.97 12.08
CA GLY A 331 -29.99 -9.73 13.04
C GLY A 331 -30.25 -10.87 14.03
N THR A 332 -29.52 -11.99 13.94
CA THR A 332 -29.70 -13.12 14.89
C THR A 332 -29.22 -12.74 16.28
N GLN A 333 -30.03 -13.04 17.29
CA GLN A 333 -29.63 -12.91 18.70
C GLN A 333 -28.81 -14.13 19.14
N GLY A 334 -27.74 -13.89 19.88
CA GLY A 334 -26.87 -14.94 20.39
C GLY A 334 -26.09 -14.50 21.62
N SER A 335 -25.62 -15.50 22.38
CA SER A 335 -24.64 -15.28 23.43
C SER A 335 -23.26 -15.58 22.86
N TYR A 336 -22.35 -14.62 22.99
CA TYR A 336 -20.97 -14.76 22.56
C TYR A 336 -20.07 -14.91 23.78
N GLY A 337 -19.23 -15.93 23.78
CA GLY A 337 -18.30 -16.24 24.85
C GLY A 337 -17.07 -16.96 24.35
N TYR A 338 -16.18 -17.32 25.24
CA TYR A 338 -15.04 -18.16 24.92
C TYR A 338 -15.55 -19.54 24.48
N GLY A 339 -15.28 -19.94 23.25
CA GLY A 339 -15.58 -21.28 22.73
C GLY A 339 -14.33 -22.13 22.73
N ASP A 340 -14.49 -23.43 23.01
CA ASP A 340 -13.39 -24.41 22.97
C ASP A 340 -13.10 -24.91 21.53
N GLY A 341 -13.72 -24.31 20.53
CA GLY A 341 -13.63 -24.76 19.13
C GLY A 341 -12.87 -23.79 18.23
N THR A 342 -12.21 -24.36 17.23
CA THR A 342 -11.57 -23.64 16.15
C THR A 342 -12.57 -23.31 15.05
N ILE A 343 -12.43 -22.14 14.43
CA ILE A 343 -13.34 -21.65 13.40
C ILE A 343 -12.53 -21.19 12.18
N ASP A 344 -12.98 -21.59 11.01
CA ASP A 344 -12.43 -21.09 9.75
C ASP A 344 -13.06 -19.74 9.41
N LEU A 345 -12.22 -18.72 9.28
CA LEU A 345 -12.59 -17.33 8.99
C LEU A 345 -12.24 -16.99 7.54
N ASN A 346 -13.15 -16.35 6.82
CA ASN A 346 -12.88 -15.85 5.48
C ASN A 346 -11.99 -14.61 5.56
N ARG A 347 -10.87 -14.64 4.85
CA ARG A 347 -9.95 -13.49 4.72
C ARG A 347 -10.48 -12.51 3.67
N ASN A 348 -10.02 -11.25 3.77
CA ASN A 348 -10.09 -10.30 2.67
C ASN A 348 -8.93 -10.52 1.68
N LEU A 349 -8.94 -9.81 0.55
CA LEU A 349 -7.97 -10.02 -0.54
C LEU A 349 -6.57 -9.50 -0.21
N GLY A 350 -6.44 -8.40 0.53
CA GLY A 350 -5.15 -7.78 0.74
C GLY A 350 -4.93 -7.19 2.10
#